data_c6fcbcf605811b82e19ffb1a82a92bee
#
_entry.id   c6fcbcf605811b82e19ffb1a82a92bee
#
_cell.length_a   1.000
_cell.length_b   1.000
_cell.length_c   1.000
_cell.angle_alpha   90.00
_cell.angle_beta   90.00
_cell.angle_gamma   90.00
#
_symmetry.space_group_name_H-M   'P 1'
#
loop_
_entity.id
_entity.type
_entity.pdbx_description
1 polymer ?
#
loop_
_entity_poly.entity_id
_entity_poly.type
_entity_poly.pdbx_seq_one_letter_code
_entity_poly.pdbx_strand_id
1 'polypeptide(L)'
;MIYGSTGATHFDQLAKILTGYEITGARSSVIYMGILFIAVRSLFKITAVPFHMWAPDIYEGSPTPVTAFLSIAPKISIFANILRVFIYGSYGATLQQIFFFCSIASMILGALAAMAQTKVKRLLAYSSIGHVGYICIGFSCGTIEGIQSLLIGIFIYALMTIDAFAIVLALRQTRVKYIADLGALAKTNPILAITFSITMFSYAGIPPLAGFCSKFYLFFAALGCGAYFLALVGVVTSVIGCFYYIRLVKRMFFDTPRTWILYEPMDRDKSLLLAMTSSFITLFFP
;
A
#
# COMPACT_ATOMS: atom_id res chain seq x y z
N MET A 1 24.74 14.64 -8.59
CA MET A 1 25.48 13.51 -9.20
C MET A 1 25.11 13.30 -10.65
N ILE A 2 23.87 12.89 -10.99
CA ILE A 2 23.47 12.60 -12.37
C ILE A 2 23.68 13.80 -13.30
N TYR A 3 23.17 14.99 -12.94
CA TYR A 3 23.40 16.21 -13.71
C TYR A 3 24.89 16.56 -13.87
N GLY A 4 25.68 16.42 -12.82
CA GLY A 4 27.11 16.72 -12.87
C GLY A 4 27.92 15.78 -13.77
N SER A 5 27.40 14.58 -14.05
CA SER A 5 28.05 13.61 -14.94
C SER A 5 27.51 13.63 -16.38
N THR A 6 26.23 13.98 -16.55
CA THR A 6 25.54 13.88 -17.85
C THR A 6 25.18 15.24 -18.47
N GLY A 7 25.08 16.31 -17.66
CA GLY A 7 24.57 17.63 -18.08
C GLY A 7 23.07 17.66 -18.42
N ALA A 8 22.37 16.53 -18.27
CA ALA A 8 20.97 16.41 -18.64
C ALA A 8 20.03 16.60 -17.43
N THR A 9 18.95 17.38 -17.62
CA THR A 9 17.90 17.62 -16.65
C THR A 9 16.60 16.90 -16.99
N HIS A 10 16.39 16.55 -18.26
CA HIS A 10 15.20 15.85 -18.74
C HIS A 10 15.40 14.34 -18.75
N PHE A 11 14.39 13.59 -18.35
CA PHE A 11 14.42 12.12 -18.35
C PHE A 11 14.63 11.53 -19.73
N ASP A 12 14.06 12.14 -20.78
CA ASP A 12 14.22 11.67 -22.16
C ASP A 12 15.65 11.80 -22.66
N GLN A 13 16.33 12.89 -22.31
CA GLN A 13 17.75 13.10 -22.62
C GLN A 13 18.61 12.13 -21.84
N LEU A 14 18.28 11.93 -20.56
CA LEU A 14 18.96 10.96 -19.70
C LEU A 14 18.87 9.55 -20.27
N ALA A 15 17.66 9.14 -20.72
CA ALA A 15 17.43 7.84 -21.33
C ALA A 15 18.31 7.66 -22.61
N LYS A 16 18.35 8.66 -23.49
CA LYS A 16 19.17 8.62 -24.70
C LYS A 16 20.66 8.51 -24.39
N ILE A 17 21.14 9.23 -23.36
CA ILE A 17 22.53 9.15 -22.93
C ILE A 17 22.86 7.76 -22.39
N LEU A 18 21.93 7.12 -21.70
CA LEU A 18 22.13 5.82 -21.07
C LEU A 18 21.97 4.64 -22.04
N THR A 19 21.16 4.79 -23.09
CA THR A 19 20.97 3.77 -24.13
C THR A 19 21.99 3.88 -25.27
N GLY A 20 22.55 5.06 -25.50
CA GLY A 20 23.39 5.37 -26.66
C GLY A 20 24.90 5.43 -26.42
N TYR A 21 25.38 5.30 -25.18
CA TYR A 21 26.79 5.39 -24.86
C TYR A 21 27.32 4.12 -24.18
N GLU A 22 28.40 3.57 -24.72
CA GLU A 22 29.37 2.79 -23.94
C GLU A 22 29.92 3.70 -22.84
N ILE A 23 29.30 3.68 -21.68
CA ILE A 23 29.65 4.51 -20.54
C ILE A 23 31.00 4.02 -20.06
N THR A 24 32.03 4.81 -20.26
CA THR A 24 33.36 4.53 -19.72
C THR A 24 33.27 4.31 -18.20
N GLY A 25 33.86 3.22 -17.70
CA GLY A 25 33.63 2.63 -16.37
C GLY A 25 33.57 3.60 -15.18
N ALA A 26 34.34 4.71 -15.15
CA ALA A 26 34.30 5.68 -14.05
C ALA A 26 33.06 6.56 -14.03
N ARG A 27 32.48 6.92 -15.19
CA ARG A 27 31.23 7.68 -15.29
C ARG A 27 30.02 6.82 -14.99
N SER A 28 30.07 5.52 -15.30
CA SER A 28 28.97 4.60 -15.00
C SER A 28 28.75 4.47 -13.49
N SER A 29 29.79 4.37 -12.68
CA SER A 29 29.66 4.23 -11.23
C SER A 29 29.01 5.44 -10.57
N VAL A 30 29.30 6.67 -11.02
CA VAL A 30 28.67 7.90 -10.51
C VAL A 30 27.19 7.97 -10.86
N ILE A 31 26.82 7.55 -12.06
CA ILE A 31 25.42 7.50 -12.51
C ILE A 31 24.66 6.44 -11.70
N TYR A 32 25.22 5.24 -11.54
CA TYR A 32 24.64 4.18 -10.70
C TYR A 32 24.38 4.64 -9.27
N MET A 33 25.33 5.33 -8.64
CA MET A 33 25.13 5.90 -7.30
C MET A 33 24.00 6.93 -7.29
N GLY A 34 23.89 7.77 -8.31
CA GLY A 34 22.82 8.74 -8.43
C GLY A 34 21.43 8.09 -8.51
N ILE A 35 21.31 7.00 -9.28
CA ILE A 35 20.08 6.22 -9.41
C ILE A 35 19.72 5.52 -8.11
N LEU A 36 20.71 4.94 -7.44
CA LEU A 36 20.53 4.29 -6.15
C LEU A 36 19.96 5.29 -5.12
N PHE A 37 20.48 6.52 -5.08
CA PHE A 37 19.91 7.58 -4.21
C PHE A 37 18.46 7.95 -4.58
N ILE A 38 18.13 8.00 -5.86
CA ILE A 38 16.72 8.22 -6.29
C ILE A 38 15.84 7.05 -5.82
N ALA A 39 16.30 5.82 -5.96
CA ALA A 39 15.57 4.64 -5.50
C ALA A 39 15.36 4.65 -3.98
N VAL A 40 16.39 4.90 -3.19
CA VAL A 40 16.33 5.01 -1.73
C VAL A 40 15.36 6.11 -1.30
N ARG A 41 15.42 7.31 -1.92
CA ARG A 41 14.47 8.39 -1.65
C ARG A 41 13.02 7.97 -1.93
N SER A 42 12.81 7.30 -3.04
CA SER A 42 11.49 6.83 -3.45
C SER A 42 10.96 5.78 -2.48
N LEU A 43 11.77 4.79 -2.12
CA LEU A 43 11.45 3.74 -1.15
C LEU A 43 11.13 4.32 0.24
N PHE A 44 11.88 5.33 0.69
CA PHE A 44 11.60 6.05 1.94
C PHE A 44 10.21 6.68 1.91
N LYS A 45 9.86 7.38 0.85
CA LYS A 45 8.58 8.09 0.72
C LYS A 45 7.37 7.17 0.56
N ILE A 46 7.50 6.03 -0.14
CA ILE A 46 6.42 5.03 -0.24
C ILE A 46 6.31 4.13 1.00
N THR A 47 7.21 4.30 1.98
CA THR A 47 7.25 3.50 3.22
C THR A 47 7.63 2.03 3.01
N ALA A 48 8.49 1.74 2.03
CA ALA A 48 8.99 0.39 1.84
C ALA A 48 10.10 0.04 2.86
N VAL A 49 10.18 -1.21 3.27
CA VAL A 49 11.24 -1.71 4.13
C VAL A 49 12.56 -1.72 3.35
N PRO A 50 13.69 -1.24 3.94
CA PRO A 50 13.92 -0.93 5.35
C PRO A 50 13.56 0.51 5.79
N PHE A 51 13.12 1.37 4.90
CA PHE A 51 12.93 2.81 5.15
C PHE A 51 11.52 3.18 5.68
N HIS A 52 10.87 2.30 6.42
CA HIS A 52 9.47 2.40 6.83
C HIS A 52 9.24 2.99 8.23
N MET A 53 10.28 3.09 9.08
CA MET A 53 10.18 3.35 10.53
C MET A 53 9.36 4.58 10.90
N TRP A 54 9.38 5.62 10.07
CA TRP A 54 8.68 6.87 10.32
C TRP A 54 7.15 6.78 10.21
N ALA A 55 6.64 5.86 9.38
CA ALA A 55 5.23 5.85 8.99
C ALA A 55 4.28 5.45 10.14
N PRO A 56 4.52 4.40 10.94
CA PRO A 56 3.61 4.03 12.02
C PRO A 56 3.45 5.14 13.06
N ASP A 57 4.51 5.85 13.40
CA ASP A 57 4.50 6.90 14.40
C ASP A 57 3.81 8.17 13.89
N ILE A 58 4.07 8.56 12.65
CA ILE A 58 3.39 9.71 12.02
C ILE A 58 1.90 9.41 11.82
N TYR A 59 1.52 8.22 11.40
CA TYR A 59 0.11 7.86 11.21
C TYR A 59 -0.67 7.84 12.53
N GLU A 60 -0.03 7.45 13.62
CA GLU A 60 -0.65 7.50 14.95
C GLU A 60 -0.80 8.93 15.44
N GLY A 61 0.25 9.75 15.34
CA GLY A 61 0.31 11.09 15.90
C GLY A 61 -0.50 12.14 15.16
N SER A 62 -0.64 12.01 13.83
CA SER A 62 -1.31 13.01 13.00
C SER A 62 -2.84 12.93 13.07
N PRO A 63 -3.56 14.04 12.76
CA PRO A 63 -5.01 14.03 12.58
C PRO A 63 -5.44 13.04 11.48
N THR A 64 -6.62 12.42 11.62
CA THR A 64 -7.06 11.37 10.70
C THR A 64 -7.17 11.82 9.22
N PRO A 65 -7.66 13.04 8.89
CA PRO A 65 -7.68 13.51 7.50
C PRO A 65 -6.27 13.65 6.91
N VAL A 66 -5.31 14.09 7.72
CA VAL A 66 -3.90 14.23 7.29
C VAL A 66 -3.28 12.85 7.07
N THR A 67 -3.55 11.87 7.95
CA THR A 67 -3.10 10.49 7.74
C THR A 67 -3.68 9.87 6.47
N ALA A 68 -4.97 10.10 6.18
CA ALA A 68 -5.60 9.64 4.94
C ALA A 68 -4.89 10.22 3.71
N PHE A 69 -4.66 11.53 3.69
CA PHE A 69 -3.93 12.19 2.61
C PHE A 69 -2.51 11.66 2.44
N LEU A 70 -1.74 11.55 3.53
CA LEU A 70 -0.35 11.07 3.51
C LEU A 70 -0.24 9.59 3.09
N SER A 71 -1.28 8.80 3.34
CA SER A 71 -1.28 7.37 2.97
C SER A 71 -1.54 7.14 1.48
N ILE A 72 -2.13 8.10 0.76
CA ILE A 72 -2.59 7.92 -0.62
C ILE A 72 -1.82 8.82 -1.58
N ALA A 73 -1.96 10.15 -1.46
CA ALA A 73 -1.49 11.09 -2.46
C ALA A 73 0.04 11.05 -2.70
N PRO A 74 0.91 11.06 -1.67
CA PRO A 74 2.35 10.95 -1.89
C PRO A 74 2.75 9.62 -2.51
N LYS A 75 2.07 8.52 -2.16
CA LYS A 75 2.40 7.20 -2.72
C LYS A 75 2.08 7.13 -4.21
N ILE A 76 0.88 7.57 -4.62
CA ILE A 76 0.49 7.61 -6.04
C ILE A 76 1.49 8.44 -6.85
N SER A 77 1.84 9.64 -6.38
CA SER A 77 2.76 10.52 -7.10
C SER A 77 4.15 9.93 -7.24
N ILE A 78 4.64 9.24 -6.22
CA ILE A 78 5.98 8.63 -6.26
C ILE A 78 5.98 7.37 -7.10
N PHE A 79 4.95 6.53 -7.02
CA PHE A 79 4.81 5.38 -7.92
C PHE A 79 4.78 5.81 -9.38
N ALA A 80 4.04 6.89 -9.70
CA ALA A 80 4.02 7.45 -11.06
C ALA A 80 5.41 7.98 -11.47
N ASN A 81 6.15 8.60 -10.56
CA ASN A 81 7.51 9.08 -10.83
C ASN A 81 8.49 7.91 -11.05
N ILE A 82 8.41 6.87 -10.24
CA ILE A 82 9.21 5.65 -10.41
C ILE A 82 8.91 5.02 -11.78
N LEU A 83 7.63 4.91 -12.16
CA LEU A 83 7.24 4.38 -13.47
C LEU A 83 7.88 5.16 -14.62
N ARG A 84 7.89 6.50 -14.54
CA ARG A 84 8.59 7.32 -15.55
C ARG A 84 10.08 7.00 -15.63
N VAL A 85 10.75 6.89 -14.48
CA VAL A 85 12.17 6.53 -14.43
C VAL A 85 12.41 5.13 -15.02
N PHE A 86 11.51 4.16 -14.78
CA PHE A 86 11.62 2.81 -15.33
C PHE A 86 11.38 2.75 -16.84
N ILE A 87 10.38 3.48 -17.34
CA ILE A 87 10.03 3.49 -18.78
C ILE A 87 11.14 4.15 -19.60
N TYR A 88 11.72 5.25 -19.09
CA TYR A 88 12.72 6.01 -19.82
C TYR A 88 14.16 5.59 -19.53
N GLY A 89 14.41 4.86 -18.47
CA GLY A 89 15.76 4.44 -18.07
C GLY A 89 16.03 2.96 -18.32
N SER A 90 17.08 2.65 -19.06
CA SER A 90 17.56 1.27 -19.26
C SER A 90 18.10 0.59 -17.99
N TYR A 91 17.63 0.99 -16.82
CA TYR A 91 18.14 0.55 -15.50
C TYR A 91 17.55 -0.75 -14.98
N GLY A 92 17.05 -1.60 -15.88
CA GLY A 92 16.20 -2.73 -15.56
C GLY A 92 16.71 -3.62 -14.41
N ALA A 93 17.87 -4.21 -14.52
CA ALA A 93 18.26 -5.32 -13.66
C ALA A 93 18.54 -4.92 -12.19
N THR A 94 19.31 -3.85 -11.93
CA THR A 94 19.69 -3.46 -10.56
C THR A 94 18.51 -2.89 -9.76
N LEU A 95 17.67 -2.07 -10.37
CA LEU A 95 16.49 -1.54 -9.71
C LEU A 95 15.45 -2.65 -9.47
N GLN A 96 15.26 -3.55 -10.42
CA GLN A 96 14.38 -4.71 -10.26
C GLN A 96 14.80 -5.56 -9.05
N GLN A 97 16.10 -5.83 -8.87
CA GLN A 97 16.60 -6.55 -7.70
C GLN A 97 16.33 -5.79 -6.39
N ILE A 98 16.55 -4.47 -6.35
CA ILE A 98 16.27 -3.67 -5.16
C ILE A 98 14.78 -3.75 -4.81
N PHE A 99 13.88 -3.57 -5.80
CA PHE A 99 12.45 -3.67 -5.56
C PHE A 99 12.02 -5.09 -5.18
N PHE A 100 12.66 -6.12 -5.71
CA PHE A 100 12.44 -7.51 -5.32
C PHE A 100 12.71 -7.72 -3.83
N PHE A 101 13.87 -7.34 -3.33
CA PHE A 101 14.20 -7.47 -1.91
C PHE A 101 13.33 -6.59 -1.02
N CYS A 102 13.08 -5.34 -1.41
CA CYS A 102 12.22 -4.44 -0.65
C CYS A 102 10.75 -4.92 -0.61
N SER A 103 10.26 -5.54 -1.69
CA SER A 103 8.94 -6.15 -1.74
C SER A 103 8.79 -7.28 -0.73
N ILE A 104 9.71 -8.25 -0.75
CA ILE A 104 9.71 -9.38 0.20
C ILE A 104 9.78 -8.88 1.65
N ALA A 105 10.73 -7.99 1.94
CA ALA A 105 10.92 -7.45 3.28
C ALA A 105 9.68 -6.67 3.77
N SER A 106 9.04 -5.88 2.88
CA SER A 106 7.84 -5.11 3.21
C SER A 106 6.62 -5.99 3.46
N MET A 107 6.45 -7.05 2.68
CA MET A 107 5.35 -8.01 2.88
C MET A 107 5.49 -8.75 4.20
N ILE A 108 6.68 -9.27 4.51
CA ILE A 108 6.93 -10.02 5.74
C ILE A 108 6.79 -9.11 6.97
N LEU A 109 7.49 -7.99 6.98
CA LEU A 109 7.49 -7.08 8.13
C LEU A 109 6.12 -6.44 8.32
N GLY A 110 5.44 -6.02 7.24
CA GLY A 110 4.09 -5.46 7.30
C GLY A 110 3.09 -6.45 7.91
N ALA A 111 3.15 -7.73 7.52
CA ALA A 111 2.26 -8.76 8.04
C ALA A 111 2.53 -9.07 9.53
N LEU A 112 3.80 -9.30 9.89
CA LEU A 112 4.18 -9.68 11.27
C LEU A 112 3.97 -8.53 12.25
N ALA A 113 4.36 -7.31 11.89
CA ALA A 113 4.21 -6.15 12.77
C ALA A 113 2.74 -5.76 12.95
N ALA A 114 1.88 -5.91 11.94
CA ALA A 114 0.46 -5.66 12.04
C ALA A 114 -0.24 -6.56 13.08
N MET A 115 0.16 -7.83 13.17
CA MET A 115 -0.42 -8.78 14.15
C MET A 115 -0.25 -8.33 15.61
N ALA A 116 0.87 -7.67 15.93
CA ALA A 116 1.20 -7.22 17.28
C ALA A 116 0.51 -5.90 17.68
N GLN A 117 -0.16 -5.20 16.74
CA GLN A 117 -0.73 -3.89 17.00
C GLN A 117 -2.03 -3.96 17.80
N THR A 118 -2.19 -2.98 18.70
CA THR A 118 -3.40 -2.78 19.51
C THR A 118 -4.20 -1.54 19.11
N LYS A 119 -3.58 -0.61 18.38
CA LYS A 119 -4.19 0.64 17.92
C LYS A 119 -4.59 0.53 16.44
N VAL A 120 -5.82 1.00 16.12
CA VAL A 120 -6.38 0.90 14.75
C VAL A 120 -5.50 1.62 13.72
N LYS A 121 -5.06 2.84 13.99
CA LYS A 121 -4.22 3.60 13.05
C LYS A 121 -2.86 2.97 12.79
N ARG A 122 -2.22 2.41 13.83
CA ARG A 122 -0.95 1.69 13.67
C ARG A 122 -1.13 0.41 12.86
N LEU A 123 -2.23 -0.31 13.08
CA LEU A 123 -2.55 -1.49 12.29
C LEU A 123 -2.70 -1.11 10.80
N LEU A 124 -3.44 -0.04 10.49
CA LEU A 124 -3.59 0.45 9.12
C LEU A 124 -2.25 0.94 8.53
N ALA A 125 -1.36 1.51 9.34
CA ALA A 125 -0.02 1.90 8.88
C ALA A 125 0.81 0.68 8.46
N TYR A 126 0.89 -0.36 9.28
CA TYR A 126 1.60 -1.60 8.92
C TYR A 126 0.93 -2.35 7.76
N SER A 127 -0.40 -2.35 7.71
CA SER A 127 -1.17 -2.83 6.57
C SER A 127 -0.76 -2.10 5.29
N SER A 128 -0.60 -0.77 5.34
CA SER A 128 -0.17 0.03 4.19
C SER A 128 1.26 -0.30 3.73
N ILE A 129 2.18 -0.64 4.66
CA ILE A 129 3.53 -1.11 4.34
C ILE A 129 3.47 -2.45 3.61
N GLY A 130 2.63 -3.38 4.07
CA GLY A 130 2.40 -4.66 3.42
C GLY A 130 1.86 -4.50 1.99
N HIS A 131 0.85 -3.62 1.80
CA HIS A 131 0.30 -3.35 0.46
C HIS A 131 1.31 -2.68 -0.48
N VAL A 132 2.15 -1.79 0.02
CA VAL A 132 3.29 -1.27 -0.76
C VAL A 132 4.21 -2.41 -1.19
N GLY A 133 4.46 -3.39 -0.31
CA GLY A 133 5.21 -4.59 -0.66
C GLY A 133 4.61 -5.35 -1.83
N TYR A 134 3.28 -5.57 -1.84
CA TYR A 134 2.60 -6.20 -2.99
C TYR A 134 2.70 -5.37 -4.26
N ILE A 135 2.49 -4.05 -4.20
CA ILE A 135 2.59 -3.17 -5.36
C ILE A 135 4.02 -3.16 -5.93
N CYS A 136 5.05 -3.24 -5.09
CA CYS A 136 6.44 -3.31 -5.52
C CYS A 136 6.77 -4.60 -6.31
N ILE A 137 5.95 -5.65 -6.25
CA ILE A 137 6.06 -6.83 -7.12
C ILE A 137 6.01 -6.40 -8.60
N GLY A 138 5.08 -5.51 -8.97
CA GLY A 138 4.96 -5.03 -10.34
C GLY A 138 6.22 -4.36 -10.86
N PHE A 139 6.98 -3.66 -10.01
CA PHE A 139 8.28 -3.08 -10.39
C PHE A 139 9.38 -4.13 -10.52
N SER A 140 9.36 -5.18 -9.70
CA SER A 140 10.37 -6.23 -9.77
C SER A 140 10.26 -7.08 -11.04
N CYS A 141 9.05 -7.20 -11.60
CA CYS A 141 8.83 -7.96 -12.83
C CYS A 141 9.39 -7.25 -14.07
N GLY A 142 9.33 -5.92 -14.15
CA GLY A 142 9.82 -5.15 -15.29
C GLY A 142 9.10 -5.40 -16.62
N THR A 143 7.96 -6.08 -16.61
CA THR A 143 7.14 -6.40 -17.78
C THR A 143 5.96 -5.44 -17.89
N ILE A 144 5.36 -5.38 -19.10
CA ILE A 144 4.14 -4.59 -19.35
C ILE A 144 3.00 -5.08 -18.44
N GLU A 145 2.87 -6.38 -18.27
CA GLU A 145 1.87 -7.00 -17.37
C GLU A 145 2.12 -6.59 -15.91
N GLY A 146 3.39 -6.50 -15.49
CA GLY A 146 3.78 -6.00 -14.17
C GLY A 146 3.36 -4.54 -13.96
N ILE A 147 3.52 -3.68 -14.97
CA ILE A 147 3.10 -2.28 -14.91
C ILE A 147 1.57 -2.16 -14.84
N GLN A 148 0.84 -2.93 -15.64
CA GLN A 148 -0.62 -2.95 -15.62
C GLN A 148 -1.15 -3.40 -14.27
N SER A 149 -0.62 -4.50 -13.72
CA SER A 149 -1.01 -5.02 -12.40
C SER A 149 -0.71 -4.03 -11.27
N LEU A 150 0.40 -3.30 -11.38
CA LEU A 150 0.78 -2.26 -10.44
C LEU A 150 -0.20 -1.08 -10.46
N LEU A 151 -0.63 -0.61 -11.65
CA LEU A 151 -1.60 0.48 -11.78
C LEU A 151 -2.96 0.10 -11.19
N ILE A 152 -3.44 -1.10 -11.47
CA ILE A 152 -4.66 -1.66 -10.87
C ILE A 152 -4.49 -1.74 -9.36
N GLY A 153 -3.34 -2.23 -8.88
CA GLY A 153 -3.02 -2.34 -7.47
C GLY A 153 -3.05 -1.01 -6.72
N ILE A 154 -2.46 0.04 -7.28
CA ILE A 154 -2.47 1.39 -6.69
C ILE A 154 -3.89 1.95 -6.63
N PHE A 155 -4.66 1.79 -7.70
CA PHE A 155 -6.02 2.31 -7.75
C PHE A 155 -6.93 1.65 -6.69
N ILE A 156 -6.90 0.33 -6.59
CA ILE A 156 -7.67 -0.41 -5.60
C ILE A 156 -7.20 -0.09 -4.18
N TYR A 157 -5.89 0.02 -3.96
CA TYR A 157 -5.31 0.42 -2.68
C TYR A 157 -5.80 1.80 -2.25
N ALA A 158 -5.85 2.77 -3.17
CA ALA A 158 -6.34 4.11 -2.87
C ALA A 158 -7.82 4.09 -2.44
N LEU A 159 -8.69 3.37 -3.15
CA LEU A 159 -10.10 3.24 -2.80
C LEU A 159 -10.30 2.61 -1.42
N MET A 160 -9.66 1.48 -1.15
CA MET A 160 -9.75 0.81 0.14
C MET A 160 -9.24 1.70 1.29
N THR A 161 -8.19 2.47 1.03
CA THR A 161 -7.58 3.34 2.05
C THR A 161 -8.46 4.54 2.35
N ILE A 162 -9.11 5.15 1.34
CA ILE A 162 -10.09 6.22 1.54
C ILE A 162 -11.22 5.72 2.42
N ASP A 163 -11.77 4.56 2.09
CA ASP A 163 -12.89 3.95 2.83
C ASP A 163 -12.52 3.66 4.29
N ALA A 164 -11.39 3.00 4.52
CA ALA A 164 -10.91 2.68 5.86
C ALA A 164 -10.68 3.93 6.73
N PHE A 165 -10.04 4.97 6.19
CA PHE A 165 -9.81 6.20 6.95
C PHE A 165 -11.06 7.05 7.13
N ALA A 166 -12.02 7.02 6.20
CA ALA A 166 -13.31 7.67 6.38
C ALA A 166 -14.08 7.05 7.56
N ILE A 167 -14.05 5.73 7.68
CA ILE A 167 -14.64 5.00 8.82
C ILE A 167 -13.90 5.33 10.11
N VAL A 168 -12.56 5.30 10.11
CA VAL A 168 -11.77 5.66 11.30
C VAL A 168 -12.01 7.12 11.72
N LEU A 169 -12.26 8.03 10.76
CA LEU A 169 -12.62 9.42 11.05
C LEU A 169 -13.97 9.50 11.76
N ALA A 170 -14.97 8.76 11.29
CA ALA A 170 -16.28 8.68 11.92
C ALA A 170 -16.18 8.10 13.35
N LEU A 171 -15.39 7.05 13.53
CA LEU A 171 -15.16 6.42 14.83
C LEU A 171 -14.37 7.31 15.81
N ARG A 172 -13.48 8.16 15.31
CA ARG A 172 -12.65 9.03 16.17
C ARG A 172 -13.45 10.17 16.80
N GLN A 173 -14.54 10.62 16.21
CA GLN A 173 -15.45 11.56 16.84
C GLN A 173 -15.97 10.99 18.18
N THR A 174 -16.05 9.67 18.29
CA THR A 174 -16.47 8.92 19.48
C THR A 174 -15.32 8.46 20.40
N ARG A 175 -14.09 9.00 20.23
CA ARG A 175 -12.87 8.69 21.01
C ARG A 175 -12.29 7.29 20.85
N VAL A 176 -12.72 6.50 19.87
CA VAL A 176 -12.18 5.15 19.58
C VAL A 176 -10.72 5.25 19.10
N LYS A 177 -9.79 4.65 19.87
CA LYS A 177 -8.36 4.60 19.54
C LYS A 177 -7.84 3.16 19.42
N TYR A 178 -8.31 2.29 20.31
CA TYR A 178 -7.85 0.91 20.39
C TYR A 178 -8.77 -0.04 19.64
N ILE A 179 -8.21 -1.16 19.18
CA ILE A 179 -9.00 -2.22 18.54
C ILE A 179 -10.04 -2.79 19.53
N ALA A 180 -9.72 -2.78 20.82
CA ALA A 180 -10.65 -3.22 21.87
C ALA A 180 -11.89 -2.33 21.99
N ASP A 181 -11.78 -1.05 21.63
CA ASP A 181 -12.89 -0.09 21.71
C ASP A 181 -13.93 -0.32 20.60
N LEU A 182 -13.60 -1.09 19.55
CA LEU A 182 -14.51 -1.45 18.46
C LEU A 182 -15.55 -2.52 18.87
N GLY A 183 -15.45 -3.05 20.10
CA GLY A 183 -16.39 -4.05 20.60
C GLY A 183 -17.84 -3.57 20.49
N ALA A 184 -18.74 -4.46 20.01
CA ALA A 184 -20.16 -4.20 19.79
C ALA A 184 -20.50 -3.03 18.84
N LEU A 185 -19.60 -2.59 17.95
CA LEU A 185 -19.93 -1.62 16.92
C LEU A 185 -21.13 -2.06 16.09
N ALA A 186 -21.25 -3.36 15.82
CA ALA A 186 -22.36 -3.93 15.07
C ALA A 186 -23.72 -3.75 15.77
N LYS A 187 -23.76 -3.64 17.09
CA LYS A 187 -24.99 -3.40 17.85
C LYS A 187 -25.41 -1.93 17.88
N THR A 188 -24.43 -1.04 17.92
CA THR A 188 -24.64 0.41 18.04
C THR A 188 -24.83 1.08 16.68
N ASN A 189 -24.04 0.70 15.67
CA ASN A 189 -24.12 1.22 14.30
C ASN A 189 -23.85 0.11 13.28
N PRO A 190 -24.85 -0.71 12.91
CA PRO A 190 -24.67 -1.89 12.07
C PRO A 190 -24.19 -1.53 10.65
N ILE A 191 -24.62 -0.42 10.08
CA ILE A 191 -24.23 0.00 8.72
C ILE A 191 -22.71 0.25 8.67
N LEU A 192 -22.20 0.99 9.64
CA LEU A 192 -20.78 1.32 9.71
C LEU A 192 -19.91 0.07 10.02
N ALA A 193 -20.44 -0.87 10.80
CA ALA A 193 -19.77 -2.14 11.04
C ALA A 193 -19.70 -3.01 9.78
N ILE A 194 -20.77 -3.05 8.99
CA ILE A 194 -20.84 -3.82 7.73
C ILE A 194 -19.87 -3.20 6.70
N THR A 195 -19.90 -1.89 6.49
CA THR A 195 -18.96 -1.22 5.55
C THR A 195 -17.50 -1.45 5.96
N PHE A 196 -17.19 -1.34 7.26
CA PHE A 196 -15.84 -1.61 7.74
C PHE A 196 -15.44 -3.08 7.60
N SER A 197 -16.36 -4.02 7.75
CA SER A 197 -16.06 -5.44 7.51
C SER A 197 -15.79 -5.73 6.03
N ILE A 198 -16.54 -5.12 5.11
CA ILE A 198 -16.30 -5.25 3.67
C ILE A 198 -14.91 -4.74 3.29
N THR A 199 -14.50 -3.57 3.81
CA THR A 199 -13.15 -3.05 3.56
C THR A 199 -12.06 -3.94 4.15
N MET A 200 -12.25 -4.48 5.35
CA MET A 200 -11.29 -5.42 5.96
C MET A 200 -11.18 -6.72 5.18
N PHE A 201 -12.29 -7.26 4.68
CA PHE A 201 -12.27 -8.44 3.81
C PHE A 201 -11.61 -8.15 2.45
N SER A 202 -11.80 -6.96 1.91
CA SER A 202 -11.09 -6.52 0.71
C SER A 202 -9.58 -6.43 0.93
N TYR A 203 -9.12 -5.85 2.05
CA TYR A 203 -7.70 -5.85 2.42
C TYR A 203 -7.14 -7.27 2.61
N ALA A 204 -7.91 -8.18 3.17
CA ALA A 204 -7.55 -9.58 3.29
C ALA A 204 -7.36 -10.26 1.92
N GLY A 205 -8.10 -9.80 0.90
CA GLY A 205 -8.10 -10.37 -0.44
C GLY A 205 -9.04 -11.55 -0.57
N ILE A 206 -10.25 -11.43 0.00
CA ILE A 206 -11.29 -12.45 -0.12
C ILE A 206 -12.08 -12.20 -1.42
N PRO A 207 -12.24 -13.22 -2.29
CA PRO A 207 -13.16 -13.10 -3.42
C PRO A 207 -14.60 -12.90 -2.91
N PRO A 208 -15.43 -12.09 -3.53
CA PRO A 208 -15.34 -11.40 -4.82
C PRO A 208 -14.95 -9.91 -4.73
N LEU A 209 -14.19 -9.50 -3.72
CA LEU A 209 -13.90 -8.09 -3.48
C LEU A 209 -12.69 -7.58 -4.28
N ALA A 210 -12.63 -6.26 -4.51
CA ALA A 210 -11.59 -5.60 -5.31
C ALA A 210 -10.16 -5.92 -4.87
N GLY A 211 -9.90 -6.06 -3.56
CA GLY A 211 -8.58 -6.39 -3.03
C GLY A 211 -8.04 -7.75 -3.49
N PHE A 212 -8.92 -8.72 -3.75
CA PHE A 212 -8.53 -9.98 -4.36
C PHE A 212 -8.00 -9.78 -5.78
N CYS A 213 -8.71 -9.03 -6.62
CA CYS A 213 -8.29 -8.74 -7.99
C CYS A 213 -6.89 -8.09 -8.01
N SER A 214 -6.64 -7.11 -7.15
CA SER A 214 -5.33 -6.47 -7.03
C SER A 214 -4.20 -7.47 -6.78
N LYS A 215 -4.36 -8.33 -5.78
CA LYS A 215 -3.35 -9.35 -5.43
C LYS A 215 -3.20 -10.39 -6.53
N PHE A 216 -4.31 -10.83 -7.11
CA PHE A 216 -4.32 -11.83 -8.17
C PHE A 216 -3.51 -11.38 -9.39
N TYR A 217 -3.76 -10.17 -9.90
CA TYR A 217 -3.01 -9.65 -11.04
C TYR A 217 -1.52 -9.47 -10.73
N LEU A 218 -1.16 -9.03 -9.53
CA LEU A 218 0.24 -8.89 -9.12
C LEU A 218 0.96 -10.24 -9.02
N PHE A 219 0.31 -11.26 -8.47
CA PHE A 219 0.88 -12.60 -8.40
C PHE A 219 0.96 -13.25 -9.77
N PHE A 220 -0.04 -13.03 -10.62
CA PHE A 220 -0.03 -13.53 -11.99
C PHE A 220 1.14 -12.94 -12.79
N ALA A 221 1.37 -11.63 -12.67
CA ALA A 221 2.52 -10.97 -13.28
C ALA A 221 3.87 -11.52 -12.74
N ALA A 222 3.95 -11.80 -11.42
CA ALA A 222 5.15 -12.40 -10.82
C ALA A 222 5.43 -13.80 -11.36
N LEU A 223 4.40 -14.61 -11.57
CA LEU A 223 4.53 -15.94 -12.16
C LEU A 223 4.98 -15.86 -13.63
N GLY A 224 4.42 -14.92 -14.41
CA GLY A 224 4.80 -14.69 -15.78
C GLY A 224 6.27 -14.30 -15.97
N CYS A 225 6.86 -13.61 -14.98
CA CYS A 225 8.29 -13.24 -14.97
C CYS A 225 9.22 -14.34 -14.40
N GLY A 226 8.67 -15.47 -13.95
CA GLY A 226 9.46 -16.54 -13.32
C GLY A 226 9.86 -16.25 -11.87
N ALA A 227 9.32 -15.22 -11.23
CA ALA A 227 9.62 -14.84 -9.85
C ALA A 227 8.76 -15.66 -8.85
N TYR A 228 8.82 -16.99 -8.93
CA TYR A 228 8.00 -17.92 -8.13
C TYR A 228 8.16 -17.72 -6.63
N PHE A 229 9.39 -17.49 -6.18
CA PHE A 229 9.67 -17.26 -4.75
C PHE A 229 8.93 -16.02 -4.23
N LEU A 230 8.88 -14.94 -5.02
CA LEU A 230 8.20 -13.71 -4.67
C LEU A 230 6.68 -13.93 -4.57
N ALA A 231 6.09 -14.67 -5.51
CA ALA A 231 4.68 -15.03 -5.49
C ALA A 231 4.35 -15.90 -4.27
N LEU A 232 5.18 -16.89 -3.95
CA LEU A 232 5.01 -17.76 -2.79
C LEU A 232 5.02 -16.95 -1.48
N VAL A 233 6.00 -16.08 -1.28
CA VAL A 233 6.06 -15.18 -0.11
C VAL A 233 4.82 -14.28 -0.05
N GLY A 234 4.37 -13.77 -1.20
CA GLY A 234 3.17 -12.95 -1.29
C GLY A 234 1.91 -13.69 -0.82
N VAL A 235 1.72 -14.94 -1.24
CA VAL A 235 0.58 -15.75 -0.80
C VAL A 235 0.65 -16.02 0.71
N VAL A 236 1.79 -16.47 1.23
CA VAL A 236 1.97 -16.75 2.67
C VAL A 236 1.69 -15.48 3.50
N THR A 237 2.24 -14.34 3.12
CA THR A 237 2.02 -13.08 3.84
C THR A 237 0.58 -12.59 3.73
N SER A 238 -0.13 -12.89 2.64
CA SER A 238 -1.56 -12.57 2.51
C SER A 238 -2.43 -13.40 3.47
N VAL A 239 -2.09 -14.67 3.71
CA VAL A 239 -2.77 -15.52 4.71
C VAL A 239 -2.55 -14.97 6.12
N ILE A 240 -1.32 -14.57 6.46
CA ILE A 240 -1.04 -13.90 7.74
C ILE A 240 -1.84 -12.60 7.84
N GLY A 241 -1.94 -11.85 6.75
CA GLY A 241 -2.75 -10.63 6.64
C GLY A 241 -4.22 -10.86 6.96
N CYS A 242 -4.79 -11.93 6.42
CA CYS A 242 -6.17 -12.32 6.64
C CYS A 242 -6.48 -12.48 8.14
N PHE A 243 -5.57 -13.06 8.90
CA PHE A 243 -5.75 -13.30 10.34
C PHE A 243 -6.02 -12.00 11.12
N TYR A 244 -5.21 -10.95 10.97
CA TYR A 244 -5.41 -9.73 11.75
C TYR A 244 -6.60 -8.89 11.26
N TYR A 245 -6.98 -8.96 9.98
CA TYR A 245 -8.19 -8.31 9.49
C TYR A 245 -9.46 -9.01 10.02
N ILE A 246 -9.50 -10.34 9.99
CA ILE A 246 -10.61 -11.11 10.56
C ILE A 246 -10.68 -10.91 12.07
N ARG A 247 -9.55 -10.83 12.78
CA ARG A 247 -9.51 -10.50 14.21
C ARG A 247 -10.22 -9.17 14.50
N LEU A 248 -10.04 -8.15 13.66
CA LEU A 248 -10.71 -6.87 13.80
C LEU A 248 -12.23 -7.01 13.58
N VAL A 249 -12.65 -7.72 12.53
CA VAL A 249 -14.06 -8.01 12.27
C VAL A 249 -14.69 -8.80 13.43
N LYS A 250 -14.00 -9.82 13.95
CA LYS A 250 -14.45 -10.58 15.12
C LYS A 250 -14.72 -9.66 16.31
N ARG A 251 -13.84 -8.71 16.58
CA ARG A 251 -14.01 -7.73 17.66
C ARG A 251 -15.27 -6.89 17.49
N MET A 252 -15.58 -6.45 16.27
CA MET A 252 -16.74 -5.60 16.00
C MET A 252 -18.09 -6.32 16.19
N PHE A 253 -18.15 -7.60 15.87
CA PHE A 253 -19.42 -8.34 15.85
C PHE A 253 -19.65 -9.20 17.09
N PHE A 254 -18.62 -9.80 17.64
CA PHE A 254 -18.77 -10.87 18.63
C PHE A 254 -18.30 -10.50 20.05
N ASP A 255 -17.41 -9.52 20.19
CA ASP A 255 -16.90 -9.16 21.51
C ASP A 255 -17.84 -8.18 22.22
N THR A 256 -17.95 -8.34 23.53
CA THR A 256 -18.68 -7.39 24.40
C THR A 256 -17.89 -6.10 24.55
N PRO A 257 -18.53 -4.94 24.52
CA PRO A 257 -17.83 -3.66 24.69
C PRO A 257 -17.33 -3.51 26.13
N ARG A 258 -16.13 -2.96 26.28
CA ARG A 258 -15.64 -2.53 27.61
C ARG A 258 -16.38 -1.31 28.14
N THR A 259 -16.73 -0.41 27.23
CA THR A 259 -17.52 0.80 27.49
C THR A 259 -18.52 0.98 26.35
N TRP A 260 -19.78 1.29 26.66
CA TRP A 260 -20.75 1.63 25.63
C TRP A 260 -20.41 3.01 25.07
N ILE A 261 -20.09 3.06 23.79
CA ILE A 261 -19.80 4.30 23.09
C ILE A 261 -21.05 4.66 22.32
N LEU A 262 -21.66 5.81 22.64
CA LEU A 262 -22.71 6.41 21.82
C LEU A 262 -22.07 6.97 20.54
N TYR A 263 -22.49 6.44 19.40
CA TYR A 263 -22.03 6.92 18.11
C TYR A 263 -22.91 8.08 17.65
N GLU A 264 -22.29 9.22 17.39
CA GLU A 264 -22.96 10.32 16.74
C GLU A 264 -23.30 9.97 15.28
N PRO A 265 -24.44 10.42 14.75
CA PRO A 265 -24.79 10.22 13.35
C PRO A 265 -23.75 10.89 12.46
N MET A 266 -23.36 10.16 11.41
CA MET A 266 -22.35 10.64 10.48
C MET A 266 -22.90 11.72 9.56
N ASP A 267 -22.09 12.74 9.26
CA ASP A 267 -22.40 13.79 8.30
C ASP A 267 -22.77 13.19 6.94
N ARG A 268 -23.71 13.81 6.23
CA ARG A 268 -24.23 13.35 4.95
C ARG A 268 -23.12 13.15 3.91
N ASP A 269 -22.15 14.07 3.83
CA ASP A 269 -21.05 14.02 2.86
C ASP A 269 -20.13 12.83 3.10
N LYS A 270 -19.83 12.53 4.37
CA LYS A 270 -19.02 11.37 4.74
C LYS A 270 -19.74 10.05 4.46
N SER A 271 -21.05 10.00 4.69
CA SER A 271 -21.85 8.81 4.40
C SER A 271 -21.95 8.52 2.91
N LEU A 272 -22.08 9.57 2.08
CA LEU A 272 -22.11 9.46 0.63
C LEU A 272 -20.76 8.98 0.08
N LEU A 273 -19.66 9.52 0.59
CA LEU A 273 -18.31 9.06 0.23
C LEU A 273 -18.12 7.58 0.55
N LEU A 274 -18.51 7.15 1.76
CA LEU A 274 -18.46 5.73 2.16
C LEU A 274 -19.30 4.84 1.28
N ALA A 275 -20.51 5.26 0.94
CA ALA A 275 -21.41 4.50 0.06
C ALA A 275 -20.80 4.32 -1.33
N MET A 276 -20.20 5.37 -1.91
CA MET A 276 -19.54 5.29 -3.20
C MET A 276 -18.31 4.37 -3.16
N THR A 277 -17.41 4.55 -2.19
CA THR A 277 -16.19 3.73 -2.10
C THR A 277 -16.49 2.27 -1.82
N SER A 278 -17.42 1.98 -0.91
CA SER A 278 -17.81 0.60 -0.60
C SER A 278 -18.54 -0.09 -1.78
N SER A 279 -19.35 0.64 -2.55
CA SER A 279 -19.97 0.10 -3.78
C SER A 279 -18.93 -0.22 -4.85
N PHE A 280 -17.93 0.63 -5.03
CA PHE A 280 -16.80 0.32 -5.93
C PHE A 280 -16.03 -0.93 -5.49
N ILE A 281 -15.75 -1.09 -4.19
CA ILE A 281 -15.03 -2.24 -3.66
C ILE A 281 -15.81 -3.55 -3.89
N THR A 282 -17.14 -3.52 -3.81
CA THR A 282 -17.99 -4.71 -3.99
C THR A 282 -18.29 -5.03 -5.44
N LEU A 283 -18.42 -4.02 -6.31
CA LEU A 283 -18.83 -4.18 -7.71
C LEU A 283 -17.63 -4.21 -8.68
N PHE A 284 -16.40 -4.10 -8.18
CA PHE A 284 -15.19 -4.04 -9.02
C PHE A 284 -14.87 -5.38 -9.70
N PHE A 285 -15.45 -6.48 -9.26
CA PHE A 285 -15.22 -7.78 -9.87
C PHE A 285 -15.94 -7.84 -11.22
N PRO A 286 -15.22 -8.05 -12.35
CA PRO A 286 -15.82 -8.19 -13.66
C PRO A 286 -16.58 -9.48 -13.81
#